data_263ca7c2e247201e3f311b42ce8c1074
#
_entry.id   263ca7c2e247201e3f311b42ce8c1074
#
_cell.length_a   1.000
_cell.length_b   1.000
_cell.length_c   1.000
_cell.angle_alpha   90.00
_cell.angle_beta   90.00
_cell.angle_gamma   90.00
#
_symmetry.space_group_name_H-M   'P 1'
#
loop_
_entity.id
_entity.type
_entity.pdbx_description
1 polymer ?
#
loop_
_entity_poly.entity_id
_entity_poly.type
_entity_poly.pdbx_seq_one_letter_code
_entity_poly.pdbx_strand_id
1 'polypeptide(L)'
;MFVGRVGPVDRRSDGERSRRPREFEYIRYETIDDGRIAAITLDRPKQRNAQTRGMLVELGAAFELAEADDTVRVVILRAAGPAFSAGHDLGSADDIRERSPGPDQHPSYRCNGATFGGVESRNRQEWHYYFENTKRWRNLRKITIAQVHGGVLSAGLMLAWCCDLIVASEDTVFADVVGTRLGMCGVEYFGHPWEFGPRKTKELLLTGDCIGADEAHALGMVSKVFPADELATSTIEFARRIAKVPTMAALLIKESVNQTVDAMGFSAALDGCFKIHQLNHAHWGEVTGGKLSYGTVEYGLEDWRAAPQIRPAIKQRP
;
A
#
# COMPACT_ATOMS: atom_id res chain seq x y z
N MET A 1 -43.86 -25.22 -8.70
CA MET A 1 -43.17 -25.64 -7.49
C MET A 1 -42.26 -26.82 -7.86
N PHE A 2 -41.05 -26.59 -8.35
CA PHE A 2 -40.07 -27.62 -8.65
C PHE A 2 -38.79 -27.29 -7.88
N VAL A 3 -38.62 -27.99 -6.77
CA VAL A 3 -37.37 -27.96 -6.00
C VAL A 3 -36.49 -29.07 -6.54
N GLY A 4 -35.59 -28.72 -7.48
CA GLY A 4 -34.54 -29.61 -7.93
C GLY A 4 -33.43 -29.64 -6.90
N ARG A 5 -33.18 -30.78 -6.25
CA ARG A 5 -31.98 -31.02 -5.45
C ARG A 5 -30.78 -31.07 -6.39
N VAL A 6 -29.89 -30.08 -6.26
CA VAL A 6 -28.57 -30.14 -6.84
C VAL A 6 -27.72 -31.07 -5.95
N GLY A 7 -27.35 -32.24 -6.47
CA GLY A 7 -26.44 -33.16 -5.81
C GLY A 7 -25.02 -32.60 -5.73
N PRO A 8 -24.19 -33.15 -4.83
CA PRO A 8 -22.83 -32.68 -4.67
C PRO A 8 -22.02 -32.92 -5.97
N VAL A 9 -21.39 -31.86 -6.49
CA VAL A 9 -20.43 -31.96 -7.57
C VAL A 9 -19.16 -32.61 -7.03
N ASP A 10 -18.86 -33.81 -7.48
CA ASP A 10 -17.61 -34.52 -7.17
C ASP A 10 -16.44 -33.81 -7.88
N ARG A 11 -15.67 -33.02 -7.12
CA ARG A 11 -14.44 -32.37 -7.57
C ARG A 11 -13.19 -33.17 -7.14
N ARG A 12 -13.13 -34.43 -7.49
CA ARG A 12 -11.91 -35.20 -7.35
C ARG A 12 -11.40 -35.59 -8.73
N SER A 13 -10.53 -34.76 -9.30
CA SER A 13 -9.42 -35.13 -10.20
C SER A 13 -8.98 -33.91 -11.00
N ASP A 14 -8.16 -33.08 -10.44
CA ASP A 14 -7.16 -32.34 -11.22
C ASP A 14 -5.92 -32.15 -10.36
N GLY A 15 -4.86 -32.76 -10.86
CA GLY A 15 -3.49 -32.86 -10.44
C GLY A 15 -3.01 -32.04 -9.26
N GLU A 16 -2.55 -32.72 -8.24
CA GLU A 16 -1.52 -32.26 -7.32
C GLU A 16 -0.30 -31.74 -8.09
N ARG A 17 -0.39 -30.54 -8.61
CA ARG A 17 0.83 -29.75 -8.85
C ARG A 17 1.31 -29.36 -7.46
N SER A 18 2.30 -30.07 -6.94
CA SER A 18 3.09 -29.70 -5.78
C SER A 18 3.49 -28.23 -5.96
N ARG A 19 2.73 -27.33 -5.32
CA ARG A 19 3.09 -25.92 -5.23
C ARG A 19 4.26 -25.85 -4.26
N ARG A 20 5.50 -25.92 -4.80
CA ARG A 20 6.66 -25.48 -4.02
C ARG A 20 6.35 -24.10 -3.49
N PRO A 21 6.62 -23.80 -2.20
CA PRO A 21 6.47 -22.44 -1.70
C PRO A 21 7.26 -21.51 -2.64
N ARG A 22 6.62 -20.47 -3.15
CA ARG A 22 7.29 -19.48 -3.99
C ARG A 22 8.30 -18.79 -3.10
N GLU A 23 9.58 -18.92 -3.39
CA GLU A 23 10.62 -18.16 -2.69
C GLU A 23 10.48 -16.69 -3.09
N PHE A 24 10.22 -15.84 -2.12
CA PHE A 24 10.20 -14.39 -2.26
C PHE A 24 11.52 -13.82 -1.74
N GLU A 25 12.05 -12.80 -2.37
CA GLU A 25 13.30 -12.12 -1.99
C GLU A 25 13.02 -10.97 -0.98
N TYR A 26 11.93 -10.25 -1.18
CA TYR A 26 11.63 -8.98 -0.47
C TYR A 26 10.50 -9.08 0.54
N ILE A 27 9.77 -10.18 0.53
CA ILE A 27 8.66 -10.42 1.43
C ILE A 27 8.69 -11.85 1.98
N ARG A 28 7.95 -12.09 3.04
CA ARG A 28 7.64 -13.44 3.52
C ARG A 28 6.14 -13.68 3.46
N TYR A 29 5.77 -14.89 3.06
CA TYR A 29 4.38 -15.35 3.06
C TYR A 29 4.25 -16.56 3.98
N GLU A 30 3.32 -16.49 4.92
CA GLU A 30 3.01 -17.60 5.81
C GLU A 30 1.50 -17.69 6.07
N THR A 31 1.04 -18.84 6.53
CA THR A 31 -0.34 -19.05 6.94
C THR A 31 -0.42 -19.36 8.43
N ILE A 32 -1.46 -18.88 9.09
CA ILE A 32 -1.72 -18.98 10.51
C ILE A 32 -3.13 -19.58 10.68
N ASP A 33 -3.41 -20.21 11.82
CA ASP A 33 -4.73 -20.76 12.15
C ASP A 33 -5.26 -21.77 11.11
N ASP A 34 -4.52 -22.83 10.88
CA ASP A 34 -4.89 -23.89 9.91
C ASP A 34 -5.16 -23.30 8.49
N GLY A 35 -4.41 -22.27 8.09
CA GLY A 35 -4.50 -21.64 6.80
C GLY A 35 -5.57 -20.54 6.67
N ARG A 36 -6.33 -20.24 7.73
CA ARG A 36 -7.40 -19.25 7.67
C ARG A 36 -6.92 -17.80 7.56
N ILE A 37 -5.72 -17.53 8.01
CA ILE A 37 -5.10 -16.21 7.97
C ILE A 37 -3.81 -16.33 7.16
N ALA A 38 -3.68 -15.55 6.08
CA ALA A 38 -2.43 -15.36 5.39
C ALA A 38 -1.73 -14.12 5.96
N ALA A 39 -0.43 -14.20 6.23
CA ALA A 39 0.38 -13.07 6.64
C ALA A 39 1.47 -12.80 5.60
N ILE A 40 1.44 -11.61 5.02
CA ILE A 40 2.44 -11.07 4.10
C ILE A 40 3.30 -10.10 4.89
N THR A 41 4.60 -10.39 5.03
CA THR A 41 5.53 -9.55 5.78
C THR A 41 6.51 -8.88 4.84
N LEU A 42 6.52 -7.54 4.80
CA LEU A 42 7.57 -6.78 4.12
C LEU A 42 8.90 -7.07 4.82
N ASP A 43 9.93 -7.46 4.09
CA ASP A 43 11.18 -7.96 4.69
C ASP A 43 12.45 -7.32 4.09
N ARG A 44 12.44 -5.99 4.00
CA ARG A 44 13.62 -5.15 3.71
C ARG A 44 13.90 -4.18 4.89
N PRO A 45 14.13 -4.69 6.13
CA PRO A 45 14.19 -3.86 7.33
C PRO A 45 15.33 -2.84 7.31
N LYS A 46 16.45 -3.16 6.68
CA LYS A 46 17.60 -2.25 6.54
C LYS A 46 17.28 -1.01 5.71
N GLN A 47 16.41 -1.13 4.71
CA GLN A 47 15.88 -0.05 3.87
C GLN A 47 14.54 0.48 4.40
N ARG A 48 14.16 0.13 5.64
CA ARG A 48 12.87 0.51 6.23
C ARG A 48 11.69 0.15 5.33
N ASN A 49 11.78 -1.02 4.69
CA ASN A 49 10.79 -1.54 3.77
C ASN A 49 10.42 -0.56 2.63
N ALA A 50 11.42 0.17 2.13
CA ALA A 50 11.28 0.96 0.92
C ALA A 50 10.94 0.04 -0.26
N GLN A 51 9.96 0.45 -1.08
CA GLN A 51 9.31 -0.39 -2.09
C GLN A 51 10.08 -0.33 -3.40
N THR A 52 10.76 -1.40 -3.77
CA THR A 52 11.28 -1.61 -5.13
C THR A 52 10.19 -2.19 -6.02
N ARG A 53 10.43 -2.21 -7.33
CA ARG A 53 9.53 -2.87 -8.30
C ARG A 53 9.42 -4.36 -8.02
N GLY A 54 10.54 -5.02 -7.68
CA GLY A 54 10.58 -6.42 -7.29
C GLY A 54 9.68 -6.71 -6.09
N MET A 55 9.77 -5.90 -5.04
CA MET A 55 8.88 -6.03 -3.88
C MET A 55 7.41 -5.88 -4.27
N LEU A 56 7.05 -4.94 -5.14
CA LEU A 56 5.66 -4.74 -5.56
C LEU A 56 5.14 -5.89 -6.43
N VAL A 57 6.00 -6.48 -7.27
CA VAL A 57 5.68 -7.70 -8.03
C VAL A 57 5.44 -8.88 -7.10
N GLU A 58 6.30 -9.06 -6.09
CA GLU A 58 6.14 -10.11 -5.08
C GLU A 58 4.89 -9.91 -4.23
N LEU A 59 4.58 -8.67 -3.82
CA LEU A 59 3.33 -8.35 -3.13
C LEU A 59 2.10 -8.71 -3.97
N GLY A 60 2.10 -8.36 -5.26
CA GLY A 60 1.04 -8.74 -6.18
C GLY A 60 0.85 -10.26 -6.22
N ALA A 61 1.95 -11.00 -6.36
CA ALA A 61 1.91 -12.46 -6.38
C ALA A 61 1.45 -13.08 -5.05
N ALA A 62 1.84 -12.48 -3.91
CA ALA A 62 1.43 -12.94 -2.59
C ALA A 62 -0.07 -12.71 -2.34
N PHE A 63 -0.60 -11.56 -2.75
CA PHE A 63 -2.03 -11.28 -2.69
C PHE A 63 -2.83 -12.23 -3.60
N GLU A 64 -2.37 -12.50 -4.82
CA GLU A 64 -2.99 -13.47 -5.73
C GLU A 64 -2.96 -14.89 -5.16
N LEU A 65 -1.86 -15.29 -4.50
CA LEU A 65 -1.76 -16.56 -3.81
C LEU A 65 -2.79 -16.69 -2.68
N ALA A 66 -2.92 -15.64 -1.87
CA ALA A 66 -3.91 -15.60 -0.79
C ALA A 66 -5.35 -15.60 -1.33
N GLU A 67 -5.60 -14.89 -2.43
CA GLU A 67 -6.93 -14.83 -3.06
C GLU A 67 -7.35 -16.17 -3.62
N ALA A 68 -6.43 -16.91 -4.24
CA ALA A 68 -6.67 -18.22 -4.85
C ALA A 68 -6.85 -19.37 -3.84
N ASP A 69 -6.47 -19.15 -2.57
CA ASP A 69 -6.62 -20.16 -1.52
C ASP A 69 -7.99 -20.01 -0.84
N ASP A 70 -8.87 -20.98 -1.06
CA ASP A 70 -10.22 -21.00 -0.47
C ASP A 70 -10.21 -21.13 1.07
N THR A 71 -9.13 -21.57 1.67
CA THR A 71 -8.96 -21.67 3.14
C THR A 71 -8.74 -20.29 3.75
N VAL A 72 -8.01 -19.42 3.06
CA VAL A 72 -7.69 -18.06 3.53
C VAL A 72 -8.96 -17.21 3.62
N ARG A 73 -9.19 -16.63 4.78
CA ARG A 73 -10.33 -15.76 5.11
C ARG A 73 -9.92 -14.29 5.27
N VAL A 74 -8.73 -14.09 5.84
CA VAL A 74 -8.18 -12.78 6.14
C VAL A 74 -6.71 -12.75 5.70
N VAL A 75 -6.30 -11.63 5.14
CA VAL A 75 -4.88 -11.36 4.81
C VAL A 75 -4.38 -10.25 5.72
N ILE A 76 -3.26 -10.47 6.40
CA ILE A 76 -2.56 -9.45 7.19
C ILE A 76 -1.33 -9.02 6.39
N LEU A 77 -1.26 -7.74 6.03
CA LEU A 77 -0.05 -7.10 5.51
C LEU A 77 0.69 -6.47 6.68
N ARG A 78 1.91 -6.93 6.94
CA ARG A 78 2.75 -6.45 8.05
C ARG A 78 4.20 -6.25 7.61
N ALA A 79 5.05 -5.80 8.50
CA ALA A 79 6.43 -5.50 8.16
C ALA A 79 7.42 -5.98 9.23
N ALA A 80 8.64 -6.32 8.81
CA ALA A 80 9.78 -6.58 9.68
C ALA A 80 10.58 -5.29 9.93
N GLY A 81 11.27 -5.25 11.08
CA GLY A 81 12.18 -4.14 11.42
C GLY A 81 11.48 -2.93 12.04
N PRO A 82 12.07 -1.72 11.97
CA PRO A 82 11.67 -0.58 12.79
C PRO A 82 10.52 0.25 12.18
N ALA A 83 10.06 -0.05 10.99
CA ALA A 83 9.04 0.74 10.29
C ALA A 83 8.21 -0.14 9.36
N PHE A 84 6.95 0.23 9.17
CA PHE A 84 6.10 -0.44 8.20
C PHE A 84 6.63 -0.24 6.78
N SER A 85 6.74 1.01 6.32
CA SER A 85 7.36 1.31 5.03
C SER A 85 7.74 2.79 4.92
N ALA A 86 8.92 3.05 4.37
CA ALA A 86 9.42 4.40 4.07
C ALA A 86 8.91 4.96 2.73
N GLY A 87 8.05 4.23 2.00
CA GLY A 87 7.58 4.62 0.68
C GLY A 87 8.40 4.00 -0.45
N HIS A 88 8.38 4.63 -1.63
CA HIS A 88 9.12 4.12 -2.78
C HIS A 88 10.63 4.13 -2.54
N ASP A 89 11.31 3.12 -3.06
CA ASP A 89 12.77 3.08 -3.07
C ASP A 89 13.27 4.04 -4.16
N LEU A 90 14.07 5.00 -3.74
CA LEU A 90 14.49 6.10 -4.59
C LEU A 90 16.00 6.06 -4.90
N GLY A 91 16.60 4.88 -5.03
CA GLY A 91 17.99 4.76 -5.48
C GLY A 91 18.84 3.82 -4.65
N SER A 92 18.28 2.84 -3.98
CA SER A 92 19.07 1.71 -3.47
C SER A 92 19.69 0.93 -4.62
N ALA A 93 20.67 0.07 -4.31
CA ALA A 93 21.26 -0.82 -5.31
C ALA A 93 20.23 -1.73 -5.97
N ASP A 94 19.20 -2.16 -5.21
CA ASP A 94 18.11 -2.98 -5.72
C ASP A 94 17.23 -2.19 -6.70
N ASP A 95 16.81 -0.97 -6.34
CA ASP A 95 16.03 -0.11 -7.23
C ASP A 95 16.78 0.17 -8.54
N ILE A 96 18.09 0.48 -8.46
CA ILE A 96 18.90 0.73 -9.65
C ILE A 96 18.96 -0.51 -10.54
N ARG A 97 19.17 -1.69 -9.95
CA ARG A 97 19.19 -2.97 -10.68
C ARG A 97 17.85 -3.23 -11.38
N GLU A 98 16.74 -2.95 -10.71
CA GLU A 98 15.39 -3.25 -11.18
C GLU A 98 14.82 -2.24 -12.19
N ARG A 99 15.50 -1.13 -12.44
CA ARG A 99 15.10 -0.19 -13.52
C ARG A 99 15.14 -0.80 -14.91
N SER A 100 15.80 -1.96 -15.06
CA SER A 100 15.76 -2.80 -16.26
C SER A 100 15.03 -4.10 -15.94
N PRO A 101 13.68 -4.14 -16.10
CA PRO A 101 12.87 -5.28 -15.70
C PRO A 101 13.26 -6.57 -16.42
N GLY A 102 13.29 -7.67 -15.64
CA GLY A 102 13.61 -9.00 -16.15
C GLY A 102 12.47 -9.65 -16.97
N PRO A 103 12.70 -10.85 -17.51
CA PRO A 103 11.73 -11.53 -18.38
C PRO A 103 10.44 -11.95 -17.66
N ASP A 104 10.48 -12.15 -16.35
CA ASP A 104 9.33 -12.61 -15.56
C ASP A 104 8.40 -11.47 -15.11
N GLN A 105 8.78 -10.24 -15.38
CA GLN A 105 7.96 -9.08 -15.09
C GLN A 105 6.95 -8.82 -16.20
N HIS A 106 5.88 -8.09 -15.87
CA HIS A 106 4.82 -7.79 -16.81
C HIS A 106 5.35 -7.13 -18.11
N PRO A 107 4.85 -7.48 -19.31
CA PRO A 107 5.36 -6.94 -20.56
C PRO A 107 5.45 -5.42 -20.66
N SER A 108 4.53 -4.68 -20.03
CA SER A 108 4.57 -3.22 -20.01
C SER A 108 5.81 -2.65 -19.30
N TYR A 109 6.50 -3.44 -18.51
CA TYR A 109 7.75 -3.03 -17.85
C TYR A 109 8.98 -3.29 -18.69
N ARG A 110 9.02 -4.46 -19.36
CA ARG A 110 10.19 -4.89 -20.12
C ARG A 110 10.60 -3.93 -21.22
N CYS A 111 9.61 -3.30 -21.85
CA CYS A 111 9.84 -2.26 -22.86
C CYS A 111 9.66 -0.84 -22.31
N ASN A 112 9.65 -0.68 -20.98
CA ASN A 112 9.12 0.50 -20.31
C ASN A 112 7.71 0.87 -20.80
N GLY A 113 7.11 0.02 -21.63
CA GLY A 113 5.80 0.18 -22.21
C GLY A 113 5.63 1.47 -23.02
N ALA A 114 6.70 2.15 -23.39
CA ALA A 114 6.68 3.47 -23.97
C ALA A 114 7.55 3.54 -25.23
N THR A 115 7.13 4.32 -26.21
CA THR A 115 7.92 4.64 -27.40
C THR A 115 9.03 5.61 -27.04
N PHE A 116 8.75 6.53 -26.11
CA PHE A 116 9.67 7.57 -25.66
C PHE A 116 9.96 7.44 -24.17
N GLY A 117 11.19 7.82 -23.79
CA GLY A 117 11.57 7.95 -22.38
C GLY A 117 10.90 9.17 -21.70
N GLY A 118 11.31 9.46 -20.48
CA GLY A 118 10.81 10.62 -19.75
C GLY A 118 9.36 10.46 -19.26
N VAL A 119 8.50 11.42 -19.57
CA VAL A 119 7.11 11.47 -19.08
C VAL A 119 6.29 10.26 -19.49
N GLU A 120 6.41 9.80 -20.75
CA GLU A 120 5.65 8.66 -21.25
C GLU A 120 6.02 7.38 -20.48
N SER A 121 7.32 7.09 -20.38
CA SER A 121 7.80 5.90 -19.65
C SER A 121 7.42 5.96 -18.17
N ARG A 122 7.59 7.12 -17.51
CA ARG A 122 7.25 7.30 -16.10
C ARG A 122 5.76 7.09 -15.86
N ASN A 123 4.90 7.74 -16.64
CA ASN A 123 3.46 7.61 -16.50
C ASN A 123 3.02 6.12 -16.58
N ARG A 124 3.52 5.36 -17.54
CA ARG A 124 3.17 3.95 -17.68
C ARG A 124 3.64 3.09 -16.51
N GLN A 125 4.84 3.36 -16.00
CA GLN A 125 5.40 2.61 -14.86
C GLN A 125 4.69 2.94 -13.55
N GLU A 126 4.47 4.21 -13.26
CA GLU A 126 3.78 4.64 -12.03
C GLU A 126 2.32 4.21 -12.04
N TRP A 127 1.65 4.30 -13.21
CA TRP A 127 0.29 3.79 -13.32
C TRP A 127 0.21 2.32 -12.96
N HIS A 128 1.11 1.50 -13.47
CA HIS A 128 1.04 0.06 -13.25
C HIS A 128 1.55 -0.37 -11.87
N TYR A 129 2.78 0.05 -11.50
CA TYR A 129 3.41 -0.43 -10.26
C TYR A 129 2.77 0.13 -9.00
N TYR A 130 2.36 1.40 -9.06
CA TYR A 130 1.92 2.11 -7.87
C TYR A 130 0.40 2.28 -7.84
N PHE A 131 -0.16 2.92 -8.84
CA PHE A 131 -1.57 3.30 -8.85
C PHE A 131 -2.51 2.11 -9.05
N GLU A 132 -2.34 1.36 -10.14
CA GLU A 132 -3.24 0.26 -10.48
C GLU A 132 -3.08 -0.93 -9.52
N ASN A 133 -1.86 -1.25 -9.07
CA ASN A 133 -1.64 -2.28 -8.06
C ASN A 133 -2.40 -1.96 -6.77
N THR A 134 -2.31 -0.71 -6.28
CA THR A 134 -3.01 -0.30 -5.05
C THR A 134 -4.54 -0.43 -5.20
N LYS A 135 -5.09 -0.01 -6.36
CA LYS A 135 -6.52 -0.20 -6.68
C LYS A 135 -6.91 -1.66 -6.70
N ARG A 136 -6.09 -2.52 -7.32
CA ARG A 136 -6.33 -3.96 -7.40
C ARG A 136 -6.31 -4.62 -6.03
N TRP A 137 -5.34 -4.28 -5.18
CA TRP A 137 -5.24 -4.83 -3.83
C TRP A 137 -6.40 -4.38 -2.93
N ARG A 138 -6.87 -3.13 -3.06
CA ARG A 138 -8.11 -2.68 -2.40
C ARG A 138 -9.30 -3.56 -2.75
N ASN A 139 -9.38 -4.01 -3.99
CA ASN A 139 -10.51 -4.80 -4.50
C ASN A 139 -10.31 -6.32 -4.37
N LEU A 140 -9.26 -6.77 -3.69
CA LEU A 140 -9.00 -8.18 -3.44
C LEU A 140 -10.22 -8.85 -2.79
N ARG A 141 -10.59 -10.04 -3.27
CA ARG A 141 -11.74 -10.80 -2.73
C ARG A 141 -11.41 -11.57 -1.44
N LYS A 142 -10.71 -10.92 -0.56
CA LYS A 142 -10.43 -11.32 0.83
C LYS A 142 -10.53 -10.07 1.71
N ILE A 143 -10.76 -10.26 3.01
CA ILE A 143 -10.65 -9.14 3.95
C ILE A 143 -9.17 -8.92 4.27
N THR A 144 -8.72 -7.69 4.21
CA THR A 144 -7.32 -7.32 4.37
C THR A 144 -7.12 -6.41 5.59
N ILE A 145 -6.04 -6.62 6.33
CA ILE A 145 -5.65 -5.82 7.51
C ILE A 145 -4.22 -5.36 7.31
N ALA A 146 -3.98 -4.06 7.33
CA ALA A 146 -2.63 -3.53 7.50
C ALA A 146 -2.29 -3.48 8.99
N GLN A 147 -1.29 -4.25 9.41
CA GLN A 147 -0.69 -4.18 10.74
C GLN A 147 0.54 -3.28 10.67
N VAL A 148 0.44 -2.05 11.17
CA VAL A 148 1.46 -1.03 10.99
C VAL A 148 2.13 -0.63 12.30
N HIS A 149 3.42 -0.31 12.24
CA HIS A 149 4.22 0.18 13.36
C HIS A 149 5.32 1.13 12.87
N GLY A 150 5.84 1.97 13.75
CA GLY A 150 6.86 2.95 13.41
C GLY A 150 6.41 3.85 12.25
N GLY A 151 7.27 4.09 11.28
CA GLY A 151 6.96 4.98 10.16
C GLY A 151 6.12 4.33 9.07
N VAL A 152 5.01 4.98 8.70
CA VAL A 152 4.18 4.71 7.52
C VAL A 152 4.25 5.94 6.63
N LEU A 153 5.24 5.98 5.74
CA LEU A 153 5.64 7.21 5.06
C LEU A 153 5.35 7.17 3.56
N SER A 154 4.79 8.25 3.03
CA SER A 154 4.54 8.47 1.61
C SER A 154 3.86 7.25 0.96
N ALA A 155 4.44 6.55 -0.01
CA ALA A 155 3.86 5.35 -0.58
C ALA A 155 3.65 4.18 0.41
N GLY A 156 4.20 4.26 1.63
CA GLY A 156 3.84 3.37 2.74
C GLY A 156 2.38 3.52 3.13
N LEU A 157 1.81 4.73 3.01
CA LEU A 157 0.38 4.98 3.19
C LEU A 157 -0.46 4.22 2.15
N MET A 158 -0.01 4.15 0.89
CA MET A 158 -0.72 3.43 -0.17
C MET A 158 -0.88 1.94 0.17
N LEU A 159 0.16 1.31 0.76
CA LEU A 159 0.10 -0.07 1.22
C LEU A 159 -0.85 -0.26 2.41
N ALA A 160 -0.96 0.72 3.29
CA ALA A 160 -1.92 0.67 4.40
C ALA A 160 -3.35 0.92 3.88
N TRP A 161 -3.54 1.91 3.01
CA TRP A 161 -4.86 2.31 2.48
C TRP A 161 -5.46 1.33 1.48
N CYS A 162 -4.67 0.45 0.87
CA CYS A 162 -5.23 -0.63 0.06
C CYS A 162 -5.86 -1.76 0.89
N CYS A 163 -5.63 -1.79 2.19
CA CYS A 163 -6.25 -2.75 3.09
C CYS A 163 -7.61 -2.24 3.60
N ASP A 164 -8.51 -3.17 3.91
CA ASP A 164 -9.85 -2.83 4.40
C ASP A 164 -9.83 -2.23 5.80
N LEU A 165 -8.84 -2.62 6.61
CA LEU A 165 -8.68 -2.19 8.00
C LEU A 165 -7.22 -1.89 8.29
N ILE A 166 -6.97 -0.90 9.14
CA ILE A 166 -5.63 -0.57 9.63
C ILE A 166 -5.60 -0.76 11.13
N VAL A 167 -4.63 -1.55 11.60
CA VAL A 167 -4.33 -1.75 13.02
C VAL A 167 -2.93 -1.21 13.27
N ALA A 168 -2.81 -0.28 14.18
CA ALA A 168 -1.56 0.44 14.44
C ALA A 168 -1.00 0.13 15.83
N SER A 169 0.32 0.15 15.93
CA SER A 169 1.02 0.30 17.21
C SER A 169 0.88 1.75 17.70
N GLU A 170 0.90 1.95 19.00
CA GLU A 170 0.83 3.28 19.63
C GLU A 170 1.95 4.24 19.20
N ASP A 171 3.11 3.69 18.80
CA ASP A 171 4.27 4.44 18.31
C ASP A 171 4.22 4.75 16.80
N THR A 172 3.16 4.36 16.11
CA THR A 172 3.04 4.55 14.66
C THR A 172 2.91 6.03 14.30
N VAL A 173 3.63 6.41 13.25
CA VAL A 173 3.61 7.76 12.67
C VAL A 173 3.24 7.68 11.21
N PHE A 174 2.27 8.48 10.78
CA PHE A 174 1.81 8.58 9.41
C PHE A 174 2.19 9.94 8.82
N ALA A 175 2.83 9.95 7.65
CA ALA A 175 3.18 11.18 6.95
C ALA A 175 3.31 10.97 5.45
N ASP A 176 2.88 11.96 4.67
CA ASP A 176 3.30 12.09 3.27
C ASP A 176 4.17 13.33 3.12
N VAL A 177 5.45 13.11 2.95
CA VAL A 177 6.48 14.16 2.89
C VAL A 177 6.95 14.46 1.47
N VAL A 178 6.30 13.89 0.45
CA VAL A 178 6.74 14.07 -0.95
C VAL A 178 6.60 15.52 -1.41
N GLY A 179 5.62 16.27 -0.87
CA GLY A 179 5.45 17.70 -1.15
C GLY A 179 6.63 18.53 -0.69
N THR A 180 7.01 18.37 0.56
CA THR A 180 8.06 19.17 1.19
C THR A 180 9.48 18.68 0.91
N ARG A 181 9.64 17.41 0.48
CA ARG A 181 10.95 16.83 0.20
C ARG A 181 11.27 16.67 -1.28
N LEU A 182 10.25 16.44 -2.12
CA LEU A 182 10.44 16.13 -3.53
C LEU A 182 9.70 17.11 -4.46
N GLY A 183 8.94 18.09 -3.92
CA GLY A 183 8.16 19.03 -4.72
C GLY A 183 6.97 18.38 -5.44
N MET A 184 6.51 17.22 -4.97
CA MET A 184 5.39 16.49 -5.55
C MET A 184 4.09 16.77 -4.78
N CYS A 185 2.94 16.70 -5.45
CA CYS A 185 1.65 17.02 -4.85
C CYS A 185 1.09 15.98 -3.87
N GLY A 186 1.76 14.88 -3.66
CA GLY A 186 1.34 13.72 -2.87
C GLY A 186 1.67 12.43 -3.61
N VAL A 187 1.36 11.27 -3.02
CA VAL A 187 1.57 9.96 -3.66
C VAL A 187 0.54 9.70 -4.76
N GLU A 188 0.81 8.73 -5.62
CA GLU A 188 0.05 8.37 -6.82
C GLU A 188 -1.40 7.97 -6.50
N TYR A 189 -1.61 7.23 -5.40
CA TYR A 189 -2.93 6.86 -4.88
C TYR A 189 -3.35 7.89 -3.83
N PHE A 190 -3.95 8.99 -4.29
CA PHE A 190 -4.23 10.16 -3.47
C PHE A 190 -5.48 9.98 -2.58
N GLY A 191 -5.41 9.02 -1.64
CA GLY A 191 -6.48 8.74 -0.67
C GLY A 191 -6.64 9.76 0.46
N HIS A 192 -5.70 10.68 0.62
CA HIS A 192 -5.59 11.60 1.75
C HIS A 192 -6.89 12.31 2.18
N PRO A 193 -7.69 12.92 1.27
CA PRO A 193 -8.91 13.61 1.70
C PRO A 193 -9.97 12.70 2.28
N TRP A 194 -9.93 11.40 1.92
CA TRP A 194 -10.86 10.38 2.40
C TRP A 194 -10.44 9.86 3.77
N GLU A 195 -9.13 9.80 4.01
CA GLU A 195 -8.54 9.29 5.25
C GLU A 195 -8.41 10.36 6.34
N PHE A 196 -8.03 11.58 5.96
CA PHE A 196 -7.74 12.68 6.89
C PHE A 196 -8.78 13.82 6.86
N GLY A 197 -9.67 13.82 5.87
CA GLY A 197 -10.48 14.99 5.56
C GLY A 197 -9.69 16.09 4.84
N PRO A 198 -10.38 17.00 4.11
CA PRO A 198 -9.71 17.90 3.16
C PRO A 198 -8.83 18.98 3.80
N ARG A 199 -9.11 19.42 5.03
CA ARG A 199 -8.29 20.44 5.72
C ARG A 199 -7.02 19.84 6.31
N LYS A 200 -7.14 18.72 7.00
CA LYS A 200 -5.99 18.01 7.56
C LYS A 200 -5.06 17.52 6.45
N THR A 201 -5.59 17.03 5.33
CA THR A 201 -4.81 16.70 4.13
C THR A 201 -3.94 17.87 3.68
N LYS A 202 -4.50 19.06 3.52
CA LYS A 202 -3.73 20.25 3.09
C LYS A 202 -2.67 20.64 4.13
N GLU A 203 -3.02 20.60 5.41
CA GLU A 203 -2.07 20.85 6.50
C GLU A 203 -0.86 19.92 6.38
N LEU A 204 -1.09 18.61 6.39
CA LEU A 204 -0.01 17.62 6.39
C LEU A 204 0.85 17.67 5.12
N LEU A 205 0.23 17.78 3.93
CA LEU A 205 0.97 17.82 2.67
C LEU A 205 1.77 19.11 2.47
N LEU A 206 1.27 20.24 2.95
CA LEU A 206 1.94 21.53 2.80
C LEU A 206 3.02 21.77 3.85
N THR A 207 2.88 21.19 5.05
CA THR A 207 3.86 21.36 6.14
C THR A 207 4.87 20.21 6.20
N GLY A 208 4.51 19.03 5.71
CA GLY A 208 5.29 17.80 5.90
C GLY A 208 5.21 17.27 7.34
N ASP A 209 4.24 17.72 8.11
CA ASP A 209 3.99 17.21 9.44
C ASP A 209 3.46 15.77 9.41
N CYS A 210 3.47 15.11 10.55
CA CYS A 210 2.93 13.76 10.73
C CYS A 210 1.83 13.74 11.78
N ILE A 211 1.01 12.69 11.72
CA ILE A 211 0.06 12.34 12.77
C ILE A 211 0.46 11.03 13.45
N GLY A 212 0.18 10.91 14.73
CA GLY A 212 0.36 9.66 15.49
C GLY A 212 -0.85 8.72 15.35
N ALA A 213 -0.71 7.51 15.90
CA ALA A 213 -1.74 6.48 15.88
C ALA A 213 -3.08 6.93 16.47
N ASP A 214 -3.06 7.64 17.58
CA ASP A 214 -4.27 8.12 18.28
C ASP A 214 -5.03 9.15 17.45
N GLU A 215 -4.33 10.10 16.81
CA GLU A 215 -4.95 11.09 15.93
C GLU A 215 -5.53 10.42 14.68
N ALA A 216 -4.79 9.49 14.08
CA ALA A 216 -5.24 8.71 12.94
C ALA A 216 -6.48 7.86 13.29
N HIS A 217 -6.56 7.33 14.51
CA HIS A 217 -7.73 6.63 15.02
C HIS A 217 -8.92 7.58 15.23
N ALA A 218 -8.69 8.74 15.80
CA ALA A 218 -9.72 9.76 15.99
C ALA A 218 -10.30 10.28 14.64
N LEU A 219 -9.48 10.32 13.59
CA LEU A 219 -9.92 10.67 12.22
C LEU A 219 -10.67 9.52 11.52
N GLY A 220 -10.62 8.29 12.05
CA GLY A 220 -11.27 7.11 11.48
C GLY A 220 -10.41 6.32 10.49
N MET A 221 -9.18 6.75 10.19
CA MET A 221 -8.25 6.02 9.33
C MET A 221 -7.77 4.71 9.98
N VAL A 222 -7.45 4.73 11.26
CA VAL A 222 -7.00 3.56 12.02
C VAL A 222 -8.16 2.93 12.78
N SER A 223 -8.39 1.63 12.57
CA SER A 223 -9.48 0.89 13.19
C SER A 223 -9.20 0.55 14.66
N LYS A 224 -7.96 0.25 15.01
CA LYS A 224 -7.50 -0.15 16.34
C LYS A 224 -6.07 0.33 16.58
N VAL A 225 -5.80 0.73 17.83
CA VAL A 225 -4.44 1.03 18.32
C VAL A 225 -4.13 0.08 19.46
N PHE A 226 -2.94 -0.50 19.46
CA PHE A 226 -2.45 -1.41 20.50
C PHE A 226 -1.06 -1.00 20.99
N PRO A 227 -0.67 -1.38 22.22
CA PRO A 227 0.72 -1.29 22.67
C PRO A 227 1.65 -2.03 21.69
N ALA A 228 2.89 -1.56 21.56
CA ALA A 228 3.82 -2.08 20.56
C ALA A 228 4.11 -3.58 20.74
N ASP A 229 4.24 -4.04 21.96
CA ASP A 229 4.48 -5.46 22.31
C ASP A 229 3.25 -6.35 22.14
N GLU A 230 2.04 -5.78 22.14
CA GLU A 230 0.79 -6.51 21.93
C GLU A 230 0.31 -6.51 20.46
N LEU A 231 0.85 -5.64 19.61
CA LEU A 231 0.35 -5.39 18.25
C LEU A 231 0.16 -6.70 17.45
N ALA A 232 1.17 -7.56 17.41
CA ALA A 232 1.12 -8.78 16.61
C ALA A 232 0.04 -9.75 17.09
N THR A 233 -0.01 -10.00 18.40
CA THR A 233 -0.98 -10.92 19.01
C THR A 233 -2.40 -10.39 18.86
N SER A 234 -2.61 -9.12 19.19
CA SER A 234 -3.92 -8.48 19.11
C SER A 234 -4.44 -8.37 17.67
N THR A 235 -3.56 -8.18 16.68
CA THR A 235 -3.95 -8.21 15.27
C THR A 235 -4.41 -9.59 14.84
N ILE A 236 -3.71 -10.66 15.26
CA ILE A 236 -4.11 -12.04 14.95
C ILE A 236 -5.46 -12.35 15.60
N GLU A 237 -5.69 -11.96 16.84
CA GLU A 237 -6.98 -12.15 17.51
C GLU A 237 -8.11 -11.37 16.80
N PHE A 238 -7.82 -10.16 16.36
CA PHE A 238 -8.77 -9.38 15.58
C PHE A 238 -9.09 -10.07 14.23
N ALA A 239 -8.08 -10.57 13.52
CA ALA A 239 -8.26 -11.35 12.29
C ALA A 239 -9.06 -12.64 12.52
N ARG A 240 -8.84 -13.36 13.63
CA ARG A 240 -9.63 -14.54 14.04
C ARG A 240 -11.10 -14.23 14.20
N ARG A 241 -11.42 -13.07 14.78
CA ARG A 241 -12.83 -12.63 14.91
C ARG A 241 -13.47 -12.40 13.55
N ILE A 242 -12.75 -11.75 12.63
CA ILE A 242 -13.21 -11.50 11.26
C ILE A 242 -13.36 -12.80 10.48
N ALA A 243 -12.42 -13.73 10.63
CA ALA A 243 -12.44 -15.03 9.95
C ALA A 243 -13.65 -15.92 10.35
N LYS A 244 -14.34 -15.61 11.45
CA LYS A 244 -15.59 -16.28 11.86
C LYS A 244 -16.82 -15.82 11.06
N VAL A 245 -16.75 -14.65 10.41
CA VAL A 245 -17.84 -14.15 9.59
C VAL A 245 -18.00 -15.07 8.35
N PRO A 246 -19.21 -15.52 7.97
CA PRO A 246 -19.39 -16.29 6.76
C PRO A 246 -18.78 -15.59 5.54
N THR A 247 -18.05 -16.34 4.68
CA THR A 247 -17.26 -15.76 3.57
C THR A 247 -18.07 -14.80 2.71
N MET A 248 -19.26 -15.25 2.28
CA MET A 248 -20.11 -14.43 1.42
C MET A 248 -20.55 -13.14 2.12
N ALA A 249 -20.90 -13.21 3.41
CA ALA A 249 -21.27 -12.02 4.17
C ALA A 249 -20.11 -11.04 4.30
N ALA A 250 -18.89 -11.52 4.61
CA ALA A 250 -17.71 -10.68 4.71
C ALA A 250 -17.40 -9.98 3.38
N LEU A 251 -17.45 -10.71 2.26
CA LEU A 251 -17.22 -10.14 0.93
C LEU A 251 -18.30 -9.13 0.53
N LEU A 252 -19.56 -9.41 0.80
CA LEU A 252 -20.65 -8.48 0.48
C LEU A 252 -20.61 -7.22 1.34
N ILE A 253 -20.16 -7.32 2.60
CA ILE A 253 -19.90 -6.14 3.45
C ILE A 253 -18.80 -5.27 2.80
N LYS A 254 -17.67 -5.86 2.44
CA LYS A 254 -16.57 -5.14 1.75
C LYS A 254 -17.06 -4.48 0.46
N GLU A 255 -17.72 -5.25 -0.41
CA GLU A 255 -18.23 -4.74 -1.67
C GLU A 255 -19.24 -3.59 -1.48
N SER A 256 -20.16 -3.72 -0.51
CA SER A 256 -21.16 -2.68 -0.23
C SER A 256 -20.49 -1.38 0.23
N VAL A 257 -19.49 -1.47 1.12
CA VAL A 257 -18.73 -0.30 1.58
C VAL A 257 -17.94 0.31 0.43
N ASN A 258 -17.18 -0.51 -0.31
CA ASN A 258 -16.36 -0.02 -1.43
C ASN A 258 -17.21 0.64 -2.52
N GLN A 259 -18.31 0.02 -2.93
CA GLN A 259 -19.23 0.59 -3.92
C GLN A 259 -19.87 1.91 -3.44
N THR A 260 -20.21 2.00 -2.16
CA THR A 260 -20.75 3.24 -1.59
C THR A 260 -19.73 4.37 -1.68
N VAL A 261 -18.48 4.12 -1.25
CA VAL A 261 -17.41 5.10 -1.29
C VAL A 261 -17.06 5.47 -2.74
N ASP A 262 -17.06 4.50 -3.66
CA ASP A 262 -16.84 4.74 -5.08
C ASP A 262 -17.97 5.58 -5.71
N ALA A 263 -19.23 5.33 -5.33
CA ALA A 263 -20.37 6.15 -5.75
C ALA A 263 -20.31 7.59 -5.20
N MET A 264 -19.67 7.79 -4.05
CA MET A 264 -19.38 9.13 -3.51
C MET A 264 -18.25 9.85 -4.26
N GLY A 265 -17.62 9.20 -5.26
CA GLY A 265 -16.62 9.79 -6.14
C GLY A 265 -15.18 9.39 -5.88
N PHE A 266 -14.91 8.43 -5.00
CA PHE A 266 -13.55 8.03 -4.62
C PHE A 266 -12.71 7.59 -5.82
N SER A 267 -13.19 6.62 -6.60
CA SER A 267 -12.45 6.12 -7.77
C SER A 267 -12.22 7.21 -8.82
N ALA A 268 -13.21 8.07 -9.08
CA ALA A 268 -13.08 9.19 -10.02
C ALA A 268 -12.07 10.24 -9.52
N ALA A 269 -12.06 10.51 -8.22
CA ALA A 269 -11.08 11.40 -7.59
C ALA A 269 -9.67 10.86 -7.70
N LEU A 270 -9.45 9.57 -7.43
CA LEU A 270 -8.14 8.92 -7.58
C LEU A 270 -7.61 9.04 -9.02
N ASP A 271 -8.45 8.71 -10.02
CA ASP A 271 -8.08 8.80 -11.44
C ASP A 271 -7.75 10.25 -11.88
N GLY A 272 -8.47 11.24 -11.33
CA GLY A 272 -8.18 12.66 -11.53
C GLY A 272 -6.88 13.10 -10.88
N CYS A 273 -6.67 12.71 -9.62
CA CYS A 273 -5.47 13.06 -8.86
C CYS A 273 -4.21 12.41 -9.43
N PHE A 274 -4.29 11.19 -9.96
CA PHE A 274 -3.17 10.58 -10.67
C PHE A 274 -2.72 11.42 -11.87
N LYS A 275 -3.64 11.99 -12.63
CA LYS A 275 -3.31 12.89 -13.75
C LYS A 275 -2.63 14.18 -13.28
N ILE A 276 -3.08 14.73 -12.16
CA ILE A 276 -2.45 15.91 -11.53
C ILE A 276 -1.03 15.55 -11.06
N HIS A 277 -0.85 14.39 -10.44
CA HIS A 277 0.46 13.87 -10.04
C HIS A 277 1.40 13.76 -11.26
N GLN A 278 0.94 13.21 -12.38
CA GLN A 278 1.72 13.11 -13.61
C GLN A 278 2.05 14.49 -14.23
N LEU A 279 1.15 15.46 -14.15
CA LEU A 279 1.43 16.85 -14.55
C LEU A 279 2.54 17.45 -13.68
N ASN A 280 2.49 17.22 -12.37
CA ASN A 280 3.54 17.68 -11.45
C ASN A 280 4.90 17.04 -11.78
N HIS A 281 4.93 15.76 -12.12
CA HIS A 281 6.15 15.08 -12.59
C HIS A 281 6.68 15.68 -13.90
N ALA A 282 5.81 16.01 -14.85
CA ALA A 282 6.21 16.64 -16.10
C ALA A 282 6.85 18.00 -15.85
N HIS A 283 6.19 18.87 -15.06
CA HIS A 283 6.72 20.15 -14.62
C HIS A 283 8.08 19.99 -13.92
N TRP A 284 8.18 19.05 -13.00
CA TRP A 284 9.44 18.78 -12.31
C TRP A 284 10.55 18.37 -13.27
N GLY A 285 10.21 17.53 -14.27
CA GLY A 285 11.16 17.13 -15.33
C GLY A 285 11.65 18.33 -16.16
N GLU A 286 10.80 19.30 -16.45
CA GLU A 286 11.17 20.53 -17.16
C GLU A 286 12.11 21.40 -16.33
N VAL A 287 11.78 21.71 -15.07
CA VAL A 287 12.56 22.60 -14.23
C VAL A 287 13.90 21.99 -13.78
N THR A 288 14.02 20.66 -13.76
CA THR A 288 15.26 19.96 -13.32
C THR A 288 16.06 19.39 -14.48
N GLY A 289 15.63 19.57 -15.73
CA GLY A 289 16.28 18.97 -16.91
C GLY A 289 16.16 17.45 -16.96
N GLY A 290 15.06 16.89 -16.41
CA GLY A 290 14.79 15.45 -16.39
C GLY A 290 15.58 14.69 -15.32
N LYS A 291 16.38 15.36 -14.52
CA LYS A 291 17.00 14.75 -13.35
C LYS A 291 15.95 14.63 -12.25
N LEU A 292 15.78 13.44 -11.70
CA LEU A 292 15.14 13.30 -10.39
C LEU A 292 16.09 13.95 -9.38
N SER A 293 15.96 15.24 -9.21
CA SER A 293 16.72 15.94 -8.18
C SER A 293 15.89 15.87 -6.90
N TYR A 294 16.28 14.96 -6.08
CA TYR A 294 15.85 14.89 -4.70
C TYR A 294 16.30 16.18 -4.02
N GLY A 295 15.35 17.07 -3.74
CA GLY A 295 15.57 18.28 -2.97
C GLY A 295 16.61 19.21 -3.56
N THR A 296 16.31 19.88 -4.66
CA THR A 296 17.22 20.89 -5.17
C THR A 296 16.91 22.26 -4.64
N VAL A 297 17.98 22.96 -4.49
CA VAL A 297 18.30 24.31 -4.10
C VAL A 297 17.27 25.39 -4.52
N GLU A 298 16.56 25.22 -5.62
CA GLU A 298 15.60 26.23 -6.12
C GLU A 298 14.33 26.39 -5.28
N TYR A 299 14.03 25.38 -4.42
CA TYR A 299 12.90 25.43 -3.50
C TYR A 299 13.32 25.55 -2.03
N GLY A 300 14.55 25.96 -1.77
CA GLY A 300 15.06 26.18 -0.41
C GLY A 300 15.40 24.91 0.38
N LEU A 301 15.45 23.76 -0.29
CA LEU A 301 15.89 22.49 0.31
C LEU A 301 17.34 22.25 -0.14
N GLU A 302 18.30 22.82 0.57
CA GLU A 302 19.73 22.72 0.25
C GLU A 302 20.28 21.29 0.31
N ASP A 303 19.68 20.43 1.14
CA ASP A 303 19.95 18.98 1.18
C ASP A 303 18.68 18.24 1.63
N TRP A 304 18.12 17.40 0.76
CA TRP A 304 16.98 16.57 1.13
C TRP A 304 17.29 15.59 2.28
N ARG A 305 18.58 15.22 2.46
CA ARG A 305 19.06 14.41 3.59
C ARG A 305 19.05 15.18 4.90
N ALA A 306 19.19 16.51 4.80
CA ALA A 306 19.05 17.44 5.90
C ALA A 306 17.62 18.01 6.04
N ALA A 307 16.67 17.53 5.25
CA ALA A 307 15.28 17.94 5.36
C ALA A 307 14.78 17.84 6.81
N PRO A 308 13.94 18.78 7.25
CA PRO A 308 13.45 18.80 8.63
C PRO A 308 12.95 17.41 9.04
N GLN A 309 13.30 16.99 10.23
CA GLN A 309 12.77 15.74 10.79
C GLN A 309 11.26 15.81 10.72
N ILE A 310 10.64 14.66 10.40
CA ILE A 310 9.17 14.51 10.47
C ILE A 310 8.75 14.94 11.85
N ARG A 311 7.98 16.04 11.93
CA ARG A 311 7.52 16.58 13.19
C ARG A 311 6.10 16.12 13.44
N PRO A 312 5.76 15.69 14.65
CA PRO A 312 4.36 15.46 15.01
C PRO A 312 3.58 16.75 14.78
N ALA A 313 2.39 16.64 14.20
CA ALA A 313 1.47 17.77 14.14
C ALA A 313 1.31 18.36 15.55
N ILE A 314 1.38 19.67 15.67
CA ILE A 314 1.30 20.35 16.98
C ILE A 314 -0.04 19.95 17.60
N LYS A 315 -0.01 19.20 18.72
CA LYS A 315 -1.22 18.94 19.50
C LYS A 315 -1.81 20.29 19.90
N GLN A 316 -2.94 20.66 19.34
CA GLN A 316 -3.71 21.76 19.89
C GLN A 316 -4.06 21.35 21.32
N ARG A 317 -3.54 22.08 22.31
CA ARG A 317 -3.94 21.88 23.70
C ARG A 317 -5.44 22.17 23.81
N PRO A 318 -6.17 21.34 24.57
CA PRO A 318 -7.58 21.58 24.85
C PRO A 318 -7.81 22.91 25.51
#